data_98a3b7bdf4ecd33a1af4f91aace568e9
#
_entry.id   98a3b7bdf4ecd33a1af4f91aace568e9
#
_cell.length_a   1.000
_cell.length_b   1.000
_cell.length_c   1.000
_cell.angle_alpha   90.00
_cell.angle_beta   90.00
_cell.angle_gamma   90.00
#
_symmetry.space_group_name_H-M   'P 1'
#
loop_
_entity.id
_entity.type
_entity.pdbx_description
1 polymer ?
#
loop_
_entity_poly.entity_id
_entity_poly.type
_entity_poly.pdbx_seq_one_letter_code
_entity_poly.pdbx_strand_id
1 'polypeptide(L)'
;MFQKVFEYAGPHKKGLYAATAVVLVSVLMGVLPFVLAYQVIAPLVMGAELDASFLILRVALVLVCLVLQAVLYGWGLNLSHKAAYDTLLRLRTALQKRFEKLPLGVIQDKGTGTVKKLFVDDVDSLEVLLAHSMPEGIANLMVPIAVYVAMFFVDWKLALLSLASIPISLIAMMTMYSVGMKKMGPYYMAGQKMNNTIIEYINGMEVVKVFNKDADSYERFRKDVSDYRDYTLAWYKAAWPWMAIYSSLLPCTVILTLPLGAWFVLSGWSALPDLILVLCLSLSIGMPLLKSLGFLPTMPQLNYKISALEQVLDAPELQQTPDSFHGKDDTIVYDHVSFGYTKTQPGPDGKPMVVEDEVLHDISFTAKAGQKTALVGESGSGKSTLAKLLIHYYDPQKGSISIGGQKLCDMSLEALNSRISYVAQDQYLFNTSLLENIRIGRLNATDEEVLEAARKAQCMEFLEKLPQGIHSMAGDAGKMLSGGQRQRISLARAILKDAPIVVLDEATAYADPENEEKMEAAIAELVKDKTLVVIAHKLPAIMTADQICVVDHGKLVAAGKHQDLIQFCPEYQKLWKAAQDSAEWNIHTAKEGN
;
A
#
# COMPACT_ATOMS: atom_id res chain seq x y z
N MET A 1 17.87 0.14 6.62
CA MET A 1 16.83 1.18 6.59
C MET A 1 17.24 2.39 5.76
N PHE A 2 18.12 3.29 6.24
CA PHE A 2 18.52 4.51 5.51
C PHE A 2 19.11 4.24 4.13
N GLN A 3 19.90 3.18 3.97
CA GLN A 3 20.61 2.89 2.74
C GLN A 3 19.69 2.70 1.54
N LYS A 4 18.57 1.95 1.67
CA LYS A 4 17.60 1.75 0.58
C LYS A 4 16.82 3.03 0.25
N VAL A 5 16.37 3.78 1.26
CA VAL A 5 15.71 5.08 1.02
C VAL A 5 16.63 6.03 0.26
N PHE A 6 17.93 6.05 0.65
CA PHE A 6 18.95 6.80 -0.09
C PHE A 6 19.17 6.29 -1.51
N GLU A 7 19.07 4.98 -1.74
CA GLU A 7 19.17 4.41 -3.08
C GLU A 7 18.08 4.97 -3.98
N TYR A 8 16.83 5.01 -3.51
CA TYR A 8 15.70 5.63 -4.23
C TYR A 8 15.87 7.14 -4.41
N ALA A 9 16.51 7.84 -3.47
CA ALA A 9 16.81 9.26 -3.63
C ALA A 9 17.73 9.55 -4.84
N GLY A 10 18.59 8.59 -5.22
CA GLY A 10 19.39 8.65 -6.45
C GLY A 10 20.10 10.01 -6.66
N PRO A 11 19.81 10.73 -7.77
CA PRO A 11 20.42 12.04 -8.05
C PRO A 11 20.00 13.13 -7.06
N HIS A 12 18.86 13.00 -6.37
CA HIS A 12 18.35 14.00 -5.42
C HIS A 12 19.08 14.01 -4.08
N LYS A 13 19.97 13.01 -3.80
CA LYS A 13 20.87 12.99 -2.63
C LYS A 13 21.66 14.30 -2.47
N LYS A 14 22.12 14.88 -3.59
CA LYS A 14 22.85 16.15 -3.57
C LYS A 14 22.01 17.28 -2.99
N GLY A 15 20.71 17.30 -3.29
CA GLY A 15 19.76 18.25 -2.74
C GLY A 15 19.60 18.10 -1.22
N LEU A 16 19.50 16.85 -0.72
CA LEU A 16 19.40 16.56 0.71
C LEU A 16 20.67 16.97 1.48
N TYR A 17 21.85 16.69 0.93
CA TYR A 17 23.11 17.14 1.54
C TYR A 17 23.26 18.65 1.55
N ALA A 18 22.91 19.31 0.44
CA ALA A 18 22.91 20.78 0.36
C ALA A 18 21.93 21.39 1.37
N ALA A 19 20.72 20.83 1.48
CA ALA A 19 19.73 21.24 2.48
C ALA A 19 20.29 21.10 3.91
N THR A 20 20.90 19.95 4.23
CA THR A 20 21.52 19.68 5.53
C THR A 20 22.62 20.71 5.84
N ALA A 21 23.48 21.04 4.86
CA ALA A 21 24.54 22.03 5.03
C ALA A 21 23.97 23.43 5.27
N VAL A 22 22.95 23.85 4.53
CA VAL A 22 22.30 25.17 4.69
C VAL A 22 21.60 25.25 6.04
N VAL A 23 20.87 24.20 6.47
CA VAL A 23 20.22 24.16 7.78
C VAL A 23 21.25 24.19 8.90
N LEU A 24 22.38 23.49 8.74
CA LEU A 24 23.48 23.51 9.72
C LEU A 24 24.04 24.91 9.90
N VAL A 25 24.28 25.65 8.82
CA VAL A 25 24.72 27.05 8.88
C VAL A 25 23.63 27.92 9.53
N SER A 26 22.37 27.69 9.23
CA SER A 26 21.25 28.40 9.87
C SER A 26 21.25 28.20 11.39
N VAL A 27 21.39 26.94 11.86
CA VAL A 27 21.42 26.66 13.30
C VAL A 27 22.65 27.30 13.98
N LEU A 28 23.81 27.33 13.31
CA LEU A 28 25.00 28.04 13.78
C LEU A 28 24.75 29.56 13.89
N MET A 29 24.05 30.16 12.91
CA MET A 29 23.65 31.59 13.02
C MET A 29 22.77 31.84 14.24
N GLY A 30 21.97 30.86 14.68
CA GLY A 30 21.17 30.93 15.91
C GLY A 30 22.00 30.88 17.20
N VAL A 31 23.25 30.44 17.17
CA VAL A 31 24.17 30.47 18.34
C VAL A 31 24.83 31.85 18.52
N LEU A 32 25.11 32.57 17.43
CA LEU A 32 25.81 33.86 17.47
C LEU A 32 25.12 34.93 18.35
N PRO A 33 23.79 35.06 18.40
CA PRO A 33 23.12 35.99 19.34
C PRO A 33 23.52 35.81 20.80
N PHE A 34 23.79 34.55 21.23
CA PHE A 34 24.21 34.27 22.60
C PHE A 34 25.65 34.69 22.86
N VAL A 35 26.53 34.58 21.84
CA VAL A 35 27.90 35.11 21.92
C VAL A 35 27.90 36.65 21.97
N LEU A 36 27.04 37.29 21.18
CA LEU A 36 26.86 38.75 21.21
C LEU A 36 26.26 39.21 22.54
N ALA A 37 25.31 38.46 23.13
CA ALA A 37 24.79 38.73 24.47
C ALA A 37 25.91 38.64 25.53
N TYR A 38 26.81 37.65 25.47
CA TYR A 38 27.97 37.58 26.33
C TYR A 38 28.81 38.83 26.25
N GLN A 39 29.11 39.37 25.05
CA GLN A 39 29.88 40.59 24.85
C GLN A 39 29.27 41.85 25.49
N VAL A 40 27.98 41.83 25.80
CA VAL A 40 27.27 42.90 26.52
C VAL A 40 27.24 42.62 28.03
N ILE A 41 26.87 41.39 28.40
CA ILE A 41 26.61 41.01 29.79
C ILE A 41 27.92 40.97 30.61
N ALA A 42 28.98 40.38 30.06
CA ALA A 42 30.22 40.19 30.81
C ALA A 42 30.89 41.54 31.23
N PRO A 43 31.06 42.54 30.35
CA PRO A 43 31.56 43.84 30.75
C PRO A 43 30.68 44.56 31.78
N LEU A 44 29.34 44.52 31.60
CA LEU A 44 28.37 45.10 32.56
C LEU A 44 28.52 44.49 33.96
N VAL A 45 28.59 43.15 34.05
CA VAL A 45 28.77 42.46 35.35
C VAL A 45 30.14 42.76 35.98
N MET A 46 31.15 43.02 35.17
CA MET A 46 32.49 43.41 35.65
C MET A 46 32.61 44.93 35.98
N GLY A 47 31.52 45.72 35.85
CA GLY A 47 31.50 47.13 36.18
C GLY A 47 32.05 48.06 35.10
N ALA A 48 32.20 47.59 33.86
CA ALA A 48 32.61 48.44 32.75
C ALA A 48 31.47 49.34 32.26
N GLU A 49 31.77 50.58 31.93
CA GLU A 49 30.85 51.49 31.26
C GLU A 49 30.77 51.10 29.76
N LEU A 50 29.55 50.88 29.28
CA LEU A 50 29.31 50.59 27.88
C LEU A 50 28.77 51.81 27.15
N ASP A 51 29.36 52.14 26.01
CA ASP A 51 28.88 53.19 25.14
C ASP A 51 27.59 52.76 24.38
N ALA A 52 26.66 53.71 24.19
CA ALA A 52 25.41 53.48 23.48
C ALA A 52 25.64 53.00 22.05
N SER A 53 26.64 53.48 21.36
CA SER A 53 27.01 53.03 20.02
C SER A 53 27.39 51.54 19.98
N PHE A 54 28.12 51.04 21.00
CA PHE A 54 28.47 49.64 21.16
C PHE A 54 27.21 48.78 21.35
N LEU A 55 26.26 49.20 22.18
CA LEU A 55 25.02 48.47 22.43
C LEU A 55 24.16 48.41 21.17
N ILE A 56 23.96 49.54 20.49
CA ILE A 56 23.19 49.62 19.23
C ILE A 56 23.78 48.68 18.18
N LEU A 57 25.12 48.67 18.03
CA LEU A 57 25.80 47.74 17.08
C LEU A 57 25.52 46.27 17.43
N ARG A 58 25.57 45.89 18.72
CA ARG A 58 25.33 44.48 19.13
C ARG A 58 23.89 44.08 18.88
N VAL A 59 22.93 44.98 19.18
CA VAL A 59 21.50 44.72 18.88
C VAL A 59 21.27 44.59 17.37
N ALA A 60 21.88 45.46 16.56
CA ALA A 60 21.80 45.36 15.11
C ALA A 60 22.39 44.04 14.57
N LEU A 61 23.53 43.60 15.09
CA LEU A 61 24.13 42.30 14.72
C LEU A 61 23.26 41.12 15.13
N VAL A 62 22.63 41.13 16.31
CA VAL A 62 21.68 40.10 16.73
C VAL A 62 20.51 40.01 15.74
N LEU A 63 19.93 41.17 15.36
CA LEU A 63 18.84 41.19 14.36
C LEU A 63 19.28 40.62 13.01
N VAL A 64 20.49 40.98 12.55
CA VAL A 64 21.05 40.40 11.30
C VAL A 64 21.21 38.88 11.41
N CYS A 65 21.74 38.38 12.52
CA CYS A 65 21.88 36.93 12.74
C CYS A 65 20.52 36.23 12.72
N LEU A 66 19.51 36.76 13.37
CA LEU A 66 18.16 36.18 13.40
C LEU A 66 17.51 36.18 12.01
N VAL A 67 17.65 37.28 11.25
CA VAL A 67 17.16 37.33 9.85
C VAL A 67 17.87 36.34 8.97
N LEU A 68 19.19 36.27 9.05
CA LEU A 68 19.98 35.28 8.30
C LEU A 68 19.60 33.84 8.68
N GLN A 69 19.42 33.56 9.97
CA GLN A 69 18.96 32.27 10.46
C GLN A 69 17.62 31.89 9.81
N ALA A 70 16.64 32.81 9.84
CA ALA A 70 15.31 32.56 9.30
C ALA A 70 15.34 32.33 7.78
N VAL A 71 16.09 33.14 7.03
CA VAL A 71 16.24 33.03 5.57
C VAL A 71 16.93 31.72 5.18
N LEU A 72 18.05 31.40 5.83
CA LEU A 72 18.79 30.17 5.57
C LEU A 72 17.97 28.94 5.95
N TYR A 73 17.25 28.99 7.07
CA TYR A 73 16.37 27.89 7.47
C TYR A 73 15.26 27.65 6.44
N GLY A 74 14.55 28.69 6.02
CA GLY A 74 13.51 28.59 4.99
C GLY A 74 14.05 28.09 3.65
N TRP A 75 15.25 28.55 3.25
CA TRP A 75 15.91 28.07 2.04
C TRP A 75 16.32 26.61 2.15
N GLY A 76 16.90 26.20 3.28
CA GLY A 76 17.27 24.81 3.56
C GLY A 76 16.07 23.88 3.54
N LEU A 77 14.93 24.28 4.15
CA LEU A 77 13.67 23.52 4.10
C LEU A 77 13.13 23.40 2.66
N ASN A 78 13.16 24.48 1.90
CA ASN A 78 12.74 24.42 0.48
C ASN A 78 13.55 23.40 -0.31
N LEU A 79 14.87 23.38 -0.14
CA LEU A 79 15.75 22.40 -0.79
C LEU A 79 15.43 20.96 -0.33
N SER A 80 15.20 20.75 0.98
CA SER A 80 14.92 19.42 1.52
C SER A 80 13.57 18.88 1.04
N HIS A 81 12.51 19.70 1.09
CA HIS A 81 11.19 19.30 0.60
C HIS A 81 11.20 19.00 -0.89
N LYS A 82 11.86 19.84 -1.71
CA LYS A 82 12.00 19.56 -3.14
C LYS A 82 12.66 18.20 -3.38
N ALA A 83 13.79 17.93 -2.73
CA ALA A 83 14.51 16.66 -2.88
C ALA A 83 13.70 15.47 -2.31
N ALA A 84 12.94 15.67 -1.23
CA ALA A 84 12.05 14.67 -0.66
C ALA A 84 10.93 14.31 -1.65
N TYR A 85 10.17 15.28 -2.14
CA TYR A 85 9.05 15.02 -3.07
C TYR A 85 9.51 14.43 -4.41
N ASP A 86 10.65 14.86 -4.94
CA ASP A 86 11.26 14.22 -6.11
C ASP A 86 11.61 12.74 -5.84
N THR A 87 12.06 12.43 -4.62
CA THR A 87 12.32 11.05 -4.19
C THR A 87 11.03 10.24 -4.05
N LEU A 88 9.98 10.82 -3.44
CA LEU A 88 8.67 10.17 -3.30
C LEU A 88 8.02 9.90 -4.67
N LEU A 89 8.15 10.81 -5.62
CA LEU A 89 7.69 10.61 -6.99
C LEU A 89 8.39 9.39 -7.63
N ARG A 90 9.71 9.31 -7.52
CA ARG A 90 10.47 8.14 -8.03
C ARG A 90 10.06 6.84 -7.37
N LEU A 91 9.83 6.87 -6.06
CA LEU A 91 9.40 5.68 -5.31
C LEU A 91 8.00 5.22 -5.75
N ARG A 92 7.06 6.16 -5.94
CA ARG A 92 5.73 5.84 -6.48
C ARG A 92 5.80 5.25 -7.88
N THR A 93 6.65 5.83 -8.75
CA THR A 93 6.86 5.30 -10.10
C THR A 93 7.51 3.90 -10.06
N ALA A 94 8.46 3.67 -9.16
CA ALA A 94 9.06 2.35 -8.97
C ALA A 94 8.03 1.32 -8.47
N LEU A 95 7.19 1.70 -7.50
CA LEU A 95 6.08 0.87 -7.03
C LEU A 95 5.10 0.54 -8.16
N GLN A 96 4.67 1.54 -8.95
CA GLN A 96 3.78 1.33 -10.10
C GLN A 96 4.37 0.30 -11.05
N LYS A 97 5.60 0.50 -11.51
CA LYS A 97 6.29 -0.43 -12.41
C LYS A 97 6.44 -1.83 -11.81
N ARG A 98 6.61 -1.90 -10.47
CA ARG A 98 6.69 -3.19 -9.80
C ARG A 98 5.35 -3.90 -9.79
N PHE A 99 4.27 -3.17 -9.47
CA PHE A 99 2.92 -3.73 -9.48
C PHE A 99 2.51 -4.27 -10.86
N GLU A 100 2.96 -3.64 -11.95
CA GLU A 100 2.71 -4.12 -13.32
C GLU A 100 3.37 -5.48 -13.60
N LYS A 101 4.44 -5.82 -12.88
CA LYS A 101 5.21 -7.06 -13.06
C LYS A 101 4.92 -8.14 -12.02
N LEU A 102 4.23 -7.78 -10.94
CA LEU A 102 3.87 -8.74 -9.90
C LEU A 102 2.71 -9.63 -10.36
N PRO A 103 2.64 -10.90 -9.85
CA PRO A 103 1.46 -11.72 -9.99
C PRO A 103 0.22 -10.95 -9.50
N LEU A 104 -0.85 -10.91 -10.31
CA LEU A 104 -2.07 -10.17 -9.94
C LEU A 104 -2.67 -10.67 -8.61
N GLY A 105 -2.50 -11.96 -8.33
CA GLY A 105 -2.94 -12.54 -7.08
C GLY A 105 -2.29 -11.92 -5.85
N VAL A 106 -1.01 -11.61 -5.90
CA VAL A 106 -0.30 -10.92 -4.80
C VAL A 106 -0.93 -9.56 -4.51
N ILE A 107 -1.46 -8.89 -5.55
CA ILE A 107 -2.13 -7.59 -5.42
C ILE A 107 -3.53 -7.79 -4.82
N GLN A 108 -4.29 -8.80 -5.29
CA GLN A 108 -5.63 -9.11 -4.79
C GLN A 108 -5.61 -9.56 -3.33
N ASP A 109 -4.65 -10.41 -2.95
CA ASP A 109 -4.49 -10.91 -1.58
C ASP A 109 -4.17 -9.80 -0.57
N LYS A 110 -3.42 -8.76 -1.00
CA LYS A 110 -3.17 -7.56 -0.16
C LYS A 110 -4.42 -6.69 0.03
N GLY A 111 -5.34 -6.74 -0.90
CA GLY A 111 -6.55 -5.91 -0.92
C GLY A 111 -6.29 -4.45 -1.30
N THR A 112 -7.27 -3.83 -1.95
CA THR A 112 -7.19 -2.44 -2.48
C THR A 112 -6.85 -1.41 -1.41
N GLY A 113 -7.35 -1.57 -0.19
CA GLY A 113 -7.08 -0.66 0.94
C GLY A 113 -5.62 -0.65 1.35
N THR A 114 -4.98 -1.83 1.42
CA THR A 114 -3.55 -1.96 1.75
C THR A 114 -2.67 -1.39 0.64
N VAL A 115 -3.02 -1.67 -0.62
CA VAL A 115 -2.28 -1.13 -1.78
C VAL A 115 -2.38 0.39 -1.82
N LYS A 116 -3.58 0.96 -1.63
CA LYS A 116 -3.76 2.43 -1.53
C LYS A 116 -2.92 3.02 -0.42
N LYS A 117 -2.92 2.40 0.78
CA LYS A 117 -2.12 2.83 1.92
C LYS A 117 -0.62 2.85 1.60
N LEU A 118 -0.10 1.84 0.89
CA LEU A 118 1.30 1.82 0.46
C LEU A 118 1.64 3.01 -0.43
N PHE A 119 0.81 3.30 -1.46
CA PHE A 119 1.07 4.39 -2.41
C PHE A 119 0.92 5.78 -1.80
N VAL A 120 -0.01 5.96 -0.87
CA VAL A 120 -0.33 7.28 -0.29
C VAL A 120 0.36 7.41 1.07
N ASP A 121 -0.12 6.70 2.10
CA ASP A 121 0.24 6.98 3.49
C ASP A 121 1.67 6.55 3.83
N ASP A 122 2.11 5.37 3.35
CA ASP A 122 3.41 4.83 3.70
C ASP A 122 4.52 5.55 2.94
N VAL A 123 4.31 5.88 1.66
CA VAL A 123 5.26 6.71 0.89
C VAL A 123 5.32 8.12 1.45
N ASP A 124 4.18 8.80 1.73
CA ASP A 124 4.18 10.17 2.26
C ASP A 124 4.87 10.27 3.62
N SER A 125 4.78 9.24 4.44
CA SER A 125 5.47 9.23 5.74
C SER A 125 7.00 9.34 5.63
N LEU A 126 7.59 8.99 4.50
CA LEU A 126 9.03 9.13 4.25
C LEU A 126 9.46 10.60 4.09
N GLU A 127 8.51 11.51 3.82
CA GLU A 127 8.77 12.95 3.83
C GLU A 127 9.40 13.38 5.15
N VAL A 128 8.80 12.97 6.29
CA VAL A 128 9.30 13.31 7.62
C VAL A 128 10.77 12.92 7.79
N LEU A 129 11.17 11.78 7.24
CA LEU A 129 12.57 11.33 7.28
C LEU A 129 13.46 12.22 6.41
N LEU A 130 13.08 12.44 5.15
CA LEU A 130 13.91 13.08 4.14
C LEU A 130 13.92 14.61 4.29
N ALA A 131 12.76 15.23 4.53
CA ALA A 131 12.65 16.68 4.59
C ALA A 131 13.02 17.26 5.95
N HIS A 132 12.80 16.51 7.05
CA HIS A 132 12.96 17.00 8.41
C HIS A 132 14.01 16.26 9.22
N SER A 133 13.84 14.93 9.43
CA SER A 133 14.72 14.18 10.35
C SER A 133 16.18 14.21 9.93
N MET A 134 16.45 14.17 8.62
CA MET A 134 17.83 14.25 8.11
C MET A 134 18.40 15.66 8.21
N PRO A 135 17.87 16.71 7.53
CA PRO A 135 18.52 18.02 7.55
C PRO A 135 18.45 18.67 8.93
N GLU A 136 17.29 18.69 9.55
CA GLU A 136 17.11 19.33 10.86
C GLU A 136 17.65 18.48 12.01
N GLY A 137 17.42 17.16 12.00
CA GLY A 137 17.92 16.27 13.03
C GLY A 137 19.44 16.27 13.10
N ILE A 138 20.11 16.19 11.95
CA ILE A 138 21.60 16.22 11.88
C ILE A 138 22.13 17.60 12.31
N ALA A 139 21.58 18.71 11.77
CA ALA A 139 22.04 20.05 12.10
C ALA A 139 21.85 20.37 13.58
N ASN A 140 20.67 20.07 14.13
CA ASN A 140 20.35 20.31 15.54
C ASN A 140 21.07 19.35 16.52
N LEU A 141 21.74 18.29 16.03
CA LEU A 141 22.65 17.48 16.82
C LEU A 141 24.10 17.96 16.71
N MET A 142 24.56 18.27 15.50
CA MET A 142 25.96 18.63 15.24
C MET A 142 26.35 19.98 15.86
N VAL A 143 25.42 20.98 15.81
CA VAL A 143 25.73 22.33 16.36
C VAL A 143 25.89 22.30 17.88
N PRO A 144 25.02 21.68 18.71
CA PRO A 144 25.28 21.50 20.13
C PRO A 144 26.62 20.81 20.45
N ILE A 145 26.97 19.77 19.68
CA ILE A 145 28.28 19.10 19.84
C ILE A 145 29.44 20.10 19.62
N ALA A 146 29.36 20.88 18.54
CA ALA A 146 30.41 21.89 18.25
C ALA A 146 30.48 22.96 19.33
N VAL A 147 29.33 23.42 19.87
CA VAL A 147 29.25 24.37 20.97
C VAL A 147 29.84 23.79 22.25
N TYR A 148 29.55 22.51 22.59
CA TYR A 148 30.19 21.86 23.75
C TYR A 148 31.70 21.73 23.58
N VAL A 149 32.19 21.37 22.39
CA VAL A 149 33.63 21.36 22.11
C VAL A 149 34.24 22.74 22.36
N ALA A 150 33.62 23.81 21.88
CA ALA A 150 34.06 25.17 22.16
C ALA A 150 34.05 25.50 23.66
N MET A 151 32.99 25.13 24.40
CA MET A 151 32.90 25.34 25.85
C MET A 151 34.01 24.59 26.62
N PHE A 152 34.41 23.37 26.20
CA PHE A 152 35.50 22.65 26.81
C PHE A 152 36.85 23.35 26.67
N PHE A 153 37.06 24.11 25.59
CA PHE A 153 38.24 24.95 25.42
C PHE A 153 38.21 26.23 26.27
N VAL A 154 37.03 26.72 26.66
CA VAL A 154 36.87 27.90 27.54
C VAL A 154 37.15 27.49 29.00
N ASP A 155 36.31 26.62 29.55
CA ASP A 155 36.51 26.03 30.89
C ASP A 155 35.81 24.64 30.93
N TRP A 156 36.63 23.59 30.95
CA TRP A 156 36.14 22.20 30.93
C TRP A 156 35.31 21.83 32.15
N LYS A 157 35.54 22.47 33.33
CA LYS A 157 34.76 22.20 34.56
C LYS A 157 33.33 22.74 34.40
N LEU A 158 33.22 23.96 33.92
CA LEU A 158 31.92 24.59 33.66
C LEU A 158 31.14 23.89 32.50
N ALA A 159 31.88 23.44 31.48
CA ALA A 159 31.32 22.65 30.38
C ALA A 159 30.73 21.30 30.89
N LEU A 160 31.44 20.63 31.81
CA LEU A 160 30.93 19.40 32.44
C LEU A 160 29.69 19.66 33.31
N LEU A 161 29.61 20.78 34.02
CA LEU A 161 28.40 21.14 34.78
C LEU A 161 27.19 21.34 33.84
N SER A 162 27.38 22.02 32.71
CA SER A 162 26.36 22.20 31.70
C SER A 162 25.94 20.87 31.06
N LEU A 163 26.87 19.96 30.86
CA LEU A 163 26.60 18.63 30.30
C LEU A 163 25.82 17.73 31.26
N ALA A 164 25.89 17.97 32.58
CA ALA A 164 25.32 17.05 33.60
C ALA A 164 23.80 16.85 33.50
N SER A 165 23.04 17.82 32.98
CA SER A 165 21.59 17.70 32.76
C SER A 165 21.23 16.72 31.64
N ILE A 166 22.12 16.55 30.64
CA ILE A 166 21.87 15.73 29.44
C ILE A 166 21.77 14.24 29.76
N PRO A 167 22.70 13.60 30.48
CA PRO A 167 22.59 12.18 30.85
C PRO A 167 21.31 11.88 31.64
N ILE A 168 20.91 12.75 32.56
CA ILE A 168 19.67 12.60 33.33
C ILE A 168 18.46 12.63 32.40
N SER A 169 18.42 13.58 31.47
CA SER A 169 17.36 13.69 30.46
C SER A 169 17.33 12.50 29.51
N LEU A 170 18.49 11.99 29.08
CA LEU A 170 18.58 10.80 28.24
C LEU A 170 18.09 9.54 28.97
N ILE A 171 18.42 9.37 30.26
CA ILE A 171 17.89 8.27 31.09
C ILE A 171 16.37 8.36 31.18
N ALA A 172 15.82 9.55 31.43
CA ALA A 172 14.37 9.75 31.47
C ALA A 172 13.73 9.42 30.10
N MET A 173 14.33 9.85 29.00
CA MET A 173 13.88 9.55 27.65
C MET A 173 13.92 8.04 27.35
N MET A 174 15.03 7.36 27.70
CA MET A 174 15.15 5.89 27.52
C MET A 174 14.12 5.14 28.35
N THR A 175 13.87 5.60 29.59
CA THR A 175 12.85 5.01 30.46
C THR A 175 11.45 5.22 29.87
N MET A 176 11.13 6.43 29.41
CA MET A 176 9.90 6.73 28.68
C MET A 176 9.70 5.77 27.50
N TYR A 177 10.74 5.60 26.68
CA TYR A 177 10.69 4.72 25.52
C TYR A 177 10.47 3.26 25.93
N SER A 178 11.23 2.75 26.91
CA SER A 178 11.13 1.38 27.39
C SER A 178 9.75 1.06 27.98
N VAL A 179 9.20 1.97 28.79
CA VAL A 179 7.87 1.81 29.41
C VAL A 179 6.77 1.96 28.35
N GLY A 180 6.94 2.91 27.43
CA GLY A 180 6.03 3.13 26.30
C GLY A 180 5.93 1.92 25.38
N MET A 181 7.07 1.34 24.98
CA MET A 181 7.12 0.16 24.09
C MET A 181 6.36 -1.06 24.67
N LYS A 182 6.40 -1.28 25.99
CA LYS A 182 5.63 -2.37 26.63
C LYS A 182 4.12 -2.21 26.49
N LYS A 183 3.61 -0.99 26.36
CA LYS A 183 2.18 -0.67 26.21
C LYS A 183 1.76 -0.48 24.74
N MET A 184 2.73 -0.40 23.83
CA MET A 184 2.50 -0.09 22.41
C MET A 184 1.75 -1.21 21.68
N GLY A 185 2.07 -2.47 21.96
CA GLY A 185 1.41 -3.63 21.36
C GLY A 185 -0.12 -3.63 21.57
N PRO A 186 -0.61 -3.62 22.82
CA PRO A 186 -2.04 -3.52 23.12
C PRO A 186 -2.72 -2.28 22.50
N TYR A 187 -2.05 -1.14 22.49
CA TYR A 187 -2.53 0.09 21.83
C TYR A 187 -2.75 -0.09 20.33
N TYR A 188 -1.77 -0.65 19.61
CA TYR A 188 -1.91 -0.89 18.16
C TYR A 188 -2.98 -1.93 17.85
N MET A 189 -3.06 -3.01 18.64
CA MET A 189 -4.09 -4.04 18.47
C MET A 189 -5.49 -3.47 18.70
N ALA A 190 -5.69 -2.65 19.72
CA ALA A 190 -6.96 -1.99 19.98
C ALA A 190 -7.34 -1.00 18.86
N GLY A 191 -6.36 -0.23 18.35
CA GLY A 191 -6.56 0.68 17.22
C GLY A 191 -6.94 -0.06 15.93
N GLN A 192 -6.30 -1.18 15.64
CA GLN A 192 -6.63 -2.01 14.48
C GLN A 192 -8.03 -2.64 14.62
N LYS A 193 -8.36 -3.14 15.82
CA LYS A 193 -9.69 -3.69 16.10
C LYS A 193 -10.77 -2.63 15.94
N MET A 194 -10.58 -1.45 16.50
CA MET A 194 -11.50 -0.32 16.35
C MET A 194 -11.70 0.05 14.88
N ASN A 195 -10.62 0.15 14.09
CA ASN A 195 -10.72 0.44 12.65
C ASN A 195 -11.51 -0.62 11.90
N ASN A 196 -11.28 -1.90 12.18
CA ASN A 196 -12.02 -3.00 11.56
C ASN A 196 -13.52 -2.93 11.91
N THR A 197 -13.85 -2.66 13.18
CA THR A 197 -15.23 -2.48 13.64
C THR A 197 -15.91 -1.28 12.98
N ILE A 198 -15.19 -0.16 12.79
CA ILE A 198 -15.70 1.02 12.06
C ILE A 198 -16.03 0.65 10.61
N ILE A 199 -15.12 -0.04 9.91
CA ILE A 199 -15.33 -0.47 8.52
C ILE A 199 -16.49 -1.45 8.41
N GLU A 200 -16.56 -2.43 9.31
CA GLU A 200 -17.67 -3.41 9.39
C GLU A 200 -19.01 -2.69 9.62
N TYR A 201 -19.06 -1.72 10.53
CA TYR A 201 -20.24 -0.94 10.85
C TYR A 201 -20.72 -0.08 9.66
N ILE A 202 -19.77 0.58 8.95
CA ILE A 202 -20.09 1.39 7.77
C ILE A 202 -20.63 0.51 6.63
N ASN A 203 -19.95 -0.61 6.35
CA ASN A 203 -20.35 -1.54 5.29
C ASN A 203 -21.68 -2.26 5.60
N GLY A 204 -21.92 -2.54 6.88
CA GLY A 204 -23.14 -3.19 7.37
C GLY A 204 -24.30 -2.24 7.69
N MET A 205 -24.14 -0.93 7.45
CA MET A 205 -25.13 0.08 7.88
C MET A 205 -26.53 -0.16 7.32
N GLU A 206 -26.63 -0.67 6.09
CA GLU A 206 -27.92 -1.03 5.48
C GLU A 206 -28.63 -2.13 6.28
N VAL A 207 -27.89 -3.18 6.65
CA VAL A 207 -28.41 -4.29 7.46
C VAL A 207 -28.82 -3.80 8.86
N VAL A 208 -27.97 -2.98 9.50
CA VAL A 208 -28.27 -2.38 10.80
C VAL A 208 -29.57 -1.61 10.77
N LYS A 209 -29.77 -0.77 9.73
CA LYS A 209 -31.00 0.03 9.57
C LYS A 209 -32.25 -0.81 9.29
N VAL A 210 -32.13 -1.80 8.39
CA VAL A 210 -33.28 -2.64 7.98
C VAL A 210 -33.76 -3.53 9.12
N PHE A 211 -32.82 -4.10 9.89
CA PHE A 211 -33.16 -5.04 10.98
C PHE A 211 -33.23 -4.40 12.36
N ASN A 212 -33.12 -3.08 12.45
CA ASN A 212 -33.18 -2.29 13.69
C ASN A 212 -32.26 -2.85 14.81
N LYS A 213 -31.05 -3.30 14.42
CA LYS A 213 -30.03 -3.86 15.32
C LYS A 213 -29.11 -2.80 15.93
N ASP A 214 -29.64 -1.64 16.22
CA ASP A 214 -28.88 -0.47 16.68
C ASP A 214 -28.19 -0.72 18.01
N ALA A 215 -28.82 -1.46 18.94
CA ALA A 215 -28.29 -1.65 20.29
C ALA A 215 -27.04 -2.53 20.31
N ASP A 216 -27.08 -3.74 19.71
CA ASP A 216 -25.97 -4.71 19.79
C ASP A 216 -24.74 -4.26 18.97
N SER A 217 -24.97 -3.71 17.77
CA SER A 217 -23.88 -3.19 16.94
C SER A 217 -23.26 -1.92 17.53
N TYR A 218 -24.07 -1.08 18.18
CA TYR A 218 -23.61 0.12 18.88
C TYR A 218 -22.80 -0.23 20.13
N GLU A 219 -23.20 -1.25 20.91
CA GLU A 219 -22.44 -1.66 22.10
C GLU A 219 -21.07 -2.22 21.76
N ARG A 220 -20.95 -3.04 20.71
CA ARG A 220 -19.65 -3.53 20.22
C ARG A 220 -18.75 -2.39 19.75
N PHE A 221 -19.30 -1.47 18.95
CA PHE A 221 -18.59 -0.27 18.50
C PHE A 221 -18.11 0.58 19.68
N ARG A 222 -19.02 0.89 20.62
CA ARG A 222 -18.72 1.66 21.82
C ARG A 222 -17.63 1.00 22.66
N LYS A 223 -17.69 -0.32 22.82
CA LYS A 223 -16.68 -1.09 23.56
C LYS A 223 -15.31 -0.97 22.92
N ASP A 224 -15.19 -1.19 21.61
CA ASP A 224 -13.91 -1.17 20.91
C ASP A 224 -13.30 0.25 20.91
N VAL A 225 -14.12 1.29 20.76
CA VAL A 225 -13.68 2.70 20.92
C VAL A 225 -13.23 2.98 22.36
N SER A 226 -13.96 2.47 23.37
CA SER A 226 -13.60 2.61 24.79
C SER A 226 -12.30 1.87 25.11
N ASP A 227 -12.14 0.66 24.63
CA ASP A 227 -10.92 -0.13 24.79
C ASP A 227 -9.70 0.61 24.18
N TYR A 228 -9.84 1.13 22.97
CA TYR A 228 -8.79 1.95 22.34
C TYR A 228 -8.44 3.19 23.17
N ARG A 229 -9.44 3.93 23.66
CA ARG A 229 -9.23 5.06 24.58
C ARG A 229 -8.46 4.64 25.82
N ASP A 230 -8.84 3.52 26.44
CA ASP A 230 -8.27 3.08 27.73
C ASP A 230 -6.83 2.60 27.56
N TYR A 231 -6.52 1.86 26.48
CA TYR A 231 -5.14 1.52 26.12
C TYR A 231 -4.30 2.74 25.77
N THR A 232 -4.87 3.71 25.05
CA THR A 232 -4.21 4.98 24.74
C THR A 232 -3.85 5.74 26.02
N LEU A 233 -4.82 5.91 26.92
CA LEU A 233 -4.61 6.59 28.20
C LEU A 233 -3.61 5.84 29.09
N ALA A 234 -3.66 4.51 29.11
CA ALA A 234 -2.70 3.72 29.87
C ALA A 234 -1.27 3.87 29.35
N TRP A 235 -1.11 3.96 28.01
CA TRP A 235 0.18 4.25 27.39
C TRP A 235 0.68 5.65 27.74
N TYR A 236 -0.15 6.67 27.56
CA TYR A 236 0.20 8.05 27.89
C TYR A 236 0.53 8.22 29.39
N LYS A 237 -0.31 7.71 30.31
CA LYS A 237 -0.05 7.79 31.76
C LYS A 237 1.29 7.18 32.14
N ALA A 238 1.72 6.12 31.47
CA ALA A 238 3.01 5.49 31.70
C ALA A 238 4.18 6.32 31.15
N ALA A 239 4.01 7.03 30.02
CA ALA A 239 5.05 7.78 29.34
C ALA A 239 5.16 9.24 29.82
N TRP A 240 4.06 9.93 30.14
CA TRP A 240 4.02 11.37 30.44
C TRP A 240 4.96 11.84 31.55
N PRO A 241 5.09 11.16 32.71
CA PRO A 241 6.00 11.63 33.75
C PRO A 241 7.45 11.73 33.25
N TRP A 242 7.89 10.72 32.52
CA TRP A 242 9.22 10.67 31.93
C TRP A 242 9.40 11.69 30.79
N MET A 243 8.36 11.88 29.98
CA MET A 243 8.33 12.89 28.93
C MET A 243 8.45 14.31 29.55
N ALA A 244 7.71 14.60 30.61
CA ALA A 244 7.80 15.87 31.32
C ALA A 244 9.21 16.11 31.88
N ILE A 245 9.83 15.10 32.47
CA ILE A 245 11.19 15.19 33.01
C ILE A 245 12.19 15.49 31.88
N TYR A 246 12.22 14.69 30.80
CA TYR A 246 13.24 14.90 29.77
C TYR A 246 13.02 16.20 28.98
N SER A 247 11.77 16.55 28.67
CA SER A 247 11.47 17.77 27.90
C SER A 247 11.71 19.06 28.68
N SER A 248 11.66 19.00 30.01
CA SER A 248 11.97 20.13 30.89
C SER A 248 13.47 20.21 31.21
N LEU A 249 14.13 19.08 31.52
CA LEU A 249 15.53 19.09 31.91
C LEU A 249 16.51 19.23 30.74
N LEU A 250 16.20 18.68 29.56
CA LEU A 250 17.07 18.72 28.40
C LEU A 250 17.39 20.16 27.94
N PRO A 251 16.43 21.09 27.84
CA PRO A 251 16.72 22.48 27.55
C PRO A 251 17.33 23.26 28.72
N CYS A 252 17.19 22.78 29.96
CA CYS A 252 17.65 23.45 31.17
C CYS A 252 19.13 23.14 31.51
N THR A 253 20.04 23.30 30.56
CA THR A 253 21.48 23.10 30.76
C THR A 253 22.08 24.05 31.79
N VAL A 254 21.38 25.13 32.12
CA VAL A 254 21.83 26.19 33.05
C VAL A 254 21.55 25.83 34.51
N ILE A 255 20.66 24.87 34.80
CA ILE A 255 20.13 24.59 36.14
C ILE A 255 21.22 24.21 37.17
N LEU A 256 22.23 23.49 36.76
CA LEU A 256 23.40 23.13 37.60
C LEU A 256 24.56 24.09 37.35
N THR A 257 24.73 24.59 36.14
CA THR A 257 25.86 25.44 35.73
C THR A 257 25.82 26.78 36.46
N LEU A 258 24.64 27.38 36.69
CA LEU A 258 24.55 28.65 37.37
C LEU A 258 24.93 28.55 38.86
N PRO A 259 24.30 27.72 39.73
CA PRO A 259 24.62 27.70 41.15
C PRO A 259 25.98 27.12 41.45
N LEU A 260 26.36 26.01 40.82
CA LEU A 260 27.64 25.36 41.07
C LEU A 260 28.78 26.11 40.37
N GLY A 261 28.55 26.68 39.20
CA GLY A 261 29.52 27.54 38.52
C GLY A 261 29.80 28.81 39.29
N ALA A 262 28.78 29.45 39.89
CA ALA A 262 28.97 30.59 40.81
C ALA A 262 29.83 30.18 42.00
N TRP A 263 29.63 29.02 42.59
CA TRP A 263 30.47 28.50 43.68
C TRP A 263 31.92 28.26 43.20
N PHE A 264 32.13 27.71 41.98
CA PHE A 264 33.47 27.56 41.40
C PHE A 264 34.20 28.90 41.24
N VAL A 265 33.47 29.94 40.79
CA VAL A 265 34.04 31.30 40.70
C VAL A 265 34.41 31.84 42.06
N LEU A 266 33.53 31.73 43.06
CA LEU A 266 33.79 32.20 44.44
C LEU A 266 34.93 31.42 45.10
N SER A 267 35.13 30.14 44.70
CA SER A 267 36.26 29.32 45.19
C SER A 267 37.57 29.50 44.41
N GLY A 268 37.59 30.36 43.39
CA GLY A 268 38.74 30.63 42.57
C GLY A 268 39.10 29.51 41.57
N TRP A 269 38.17 28.59 41.30
CA TRP A 269 38.37 27.46 40.38
C TRP A 269 38.10 27.81 38.92
N SER A 270 37.28 28.85 38.66
CA SER A 270 36.92 29.34 37.35
C SER A 270 36.82 30.85 37.34
N ALA A 271 36.97 31.48 36.18
CA ALA A 271 36.83 32.95 36.05
C ALA A 271 35.35 33.32 35.80
N LEU A 272 34.96 34.51 36.31
CA LEU A 272 33.58 35.02 36.12
C LEU A 272 33.22 35.23 34.65
N PRO A 273 34.10 35.74 33.77
CA PRO A 273 33.82 35.86 32.33
C PRO A 273 33.53 34.53 31.68
N ASP A 274 34.29 33.48 32.07
CA ASP A 274 34.08 32.12 31.51
C ASP A 274 32.74 31.52 31.92
N LEU A 275 32.32 31.73 33.17
CA LEU A 275 30.98 31.36 33.64
C LEU A 275 29.89 32.04 32.82
N ILE A 276 30.00 33.36 32.59
CA ILE A 276 28.99 34.09 31.79
C ILE A 276 28.93 33.56 30.35
N LEU A 277 30.10 33.31 29.74
CA LEU A 277 30.16 32.75 28.38
C LEU A 277 29.53 31.36 28.30
N VAL A 278 29.89 30.47 29.24
CA VAL A 278 29.31 29.13 29.29
C VAL A 278 27.82 29.14 29.53
N LEU A 279 27.29 30.05 30.38
CA LEU A 279 25.86 30.22 30.59
C LEU A 279 25.14 30.68 29.31
N CYS A 280 25.68 31.68 28.61
CA CYS A 280 25.15 32.15 27.34
C CYS A 280 25.14 31.04 26.29
N LEU A 281 26.24 30.32 26.11
CA LEU A 281 26.32 29.21 25.16
C LEU A 281 25.39 28.05 25.53
N SER A 282 25.26 27.72 26.82
CA SER A 282 24.38 26.65 27.31
C SER A 282 22.91 26.90 26.92
N LEU A 283 22.46 28.16 26.93
CA LEU A 283 21.11 28.52 26.51
C LEU A 283 20.84 28.23 25.01
N SER A 284 21.90 28.26 24.18
CA SER A 284 21.76 27.98 22.73
C SER A 284 21.59 26.50 22.39
N ILE A 285 21.92 25.57 23.32
CA ILE A 285 22.05 24.14 23.05
C ILE A 285 20.72 23.40 23.23
N GLY A 286 19.94 23.77 24.24
CA GLY A 286 18.84 22.96 24.74
C GLY A 286 17.72 22.71 23.73
N MET A 287 17.27 23.74 23.04
CA MET A 287 16.19 23.63 22.03
C MET A 287 16.62 22.84 20.79
N PRO A 288 17.81 23.03 20.20
CA PRO A 288 18.30 22.16 19.14
C PRO A 288 18.36 20.69 19.54
N LEU A 289 18.90 20.37 20.72
CA LEU A 289 18.92 18.97 21.19
C LEU A 289 17.53 18.38 21.33
N LEU A 290 16.59 19.13 21.92
CA LEU A 290 15.20 18.68 22.07
C LEU A 290 14.56 18.42 20.71
N LYS A 291 14.80 19.28 19.72
CA LYS A 291 14.29 19.14 18.35
C LYS A 291 14.89 17.90 17.65
N SER A 292 16.20 17.70 17.75
CA SER A 292 16.86 16.54 17.15
C SER A 292 16.36 15.22 17.75
N LEU A 293 16.28 15.12 19.07
CA LEU A 293 15.82 13.93 19.78
C LEU A 293 14.31 13.68 19.58
N GLY A 294 13.53 14.71 19.25
CA GLY A 294 12.11 14.61 18.95
C GLY A 294 11.78 13.74 17.73
N PHE A 295 12.75 13.48 16.83
CA PHE A 295 12.57 12.57 15.70
C PHE A 295 12.74 11.09 16.06
N LEU A 296 13.40 10.75 17.18
CA LEU A 296 13.67 9.35 17.55
C LEU A 296 12.39 8.49 17.74
N PRO A 297 11.30 8.97 18.35
CA PRO A 297 10.08 8.19 18.50
C PRO A 297 9.39 7.80 17.18
N THR A 298 9.64 8.52 16.09
CA THR A 298 9.05 8.24 14.78
C THR A 298 9.82 7.15 14.00
N MET A 299 11.07 6.87 14.37
CA MET A 299 11.94 5.93 13.64
C MET A 299 11.39 4.49 13.57
N PRO A 300 10.82 3.89 14.63
CA PRO A 300 10.25 2.54 14.54
C PRO A 300 9.07 2.45 13.56
N GLN A 301 8.20 3.47 13.52
CA GLN A 301 7.07 3.52 12.60
C GLN A 301 7.55 3.65 11.15
N LEU A 302 8.53 4.53 10.90
CA LEU A 302 9.15 4.68 9.59
C LEU A 302 9.81 3.38 9.13
N ASN A 303 10.51 2.68 10.03
CA ASN A 303 11.13 1.40 9.71
C ASN A 303 10.10 0.35 9.30
N TYR A 304 8.98 0.25 10.02
CA TYR A 304 7.88 -0.66 9.66
C TYR A 304 7.33 -0.34 8.26
N LYS A 305 7.07 0.93 7.95
CA LYS A 305 6.54 1.37 6.65
C LYS A 305 7.55 1.13 5.52
N ILE A 306 8.83 1.41 5.75
CA ILE A 306 9.89 1.10 4.79
C ILE A 306 9.95 -0.40 4.52
N SER A 307 9.87 -1.23 5.55
CA SER A 307 9.87 -2.69 5.38
C SER A 307 8.65 -3.18 4.60
N ALA A 308 7.48 -2.58 4.78
CA ALA A 308 6.29 -2.90 4.00
C ALA A 308 6.45 -2.53 2.50
N LEU A 309 7.08 -1.39 2.21
CA LEU A 309 7.42 -0.97 0.85
C LEU A 309 8.47 -1.90 0.22
N GLU A 310 9.51 -2.26 0.97
CA GLU A 310 10.57 -3.19 0.54
C GLU A 310 9.99 -4.56 0.20
N GLN A 311 9.05 -5.10 0.99
CA GLN A 311 8.39 -6.37 0.69
C GLN A 311 7.69 -6.38 -0.66
N VAL A 312 7.15 -5.25 -1.10
CA VAL A 312 6.51 -5.14 -2.42
C VAL A 312 7.56 -4.96 -3.51
N LEU A 313 8.55 -4.09 -3.28
CA LEU A 313 9.59 -3.79 -4.27
C LEU A 313 10.53 -5.00 -4.53
N ASP A 314 10.75 -5.82 -3.52
CA ASP A 314 11.61 -7.02 -3.59
C ASP A 314 10.79 -8.31 -3.88
N ALA A 315 9.44 -8.23 -3.96
CA ALA A 315 8.60 -9.39 -4.24
C ALA A 315 8.96 -10.03 -5.60
N PRO A 316 8.92 -11.36 -5.74
CA PRO A 316 9.26 -12.02 -7.00
C PRO A 316 8.31 -11.58 -8.12
N GLU A 317 8.89 -11.31 -9.28
CA GLU A 317 8.13 -11.02 -10.50
C GLU A 317 7.57 -12.33 -11.07
N LEU A 318 6.51 -12.24 -11.88
CA LEU A 318 6.04 -13.35 -12.69
C LEU A 318 7.19 -13.85 -13.57
N GLN A 319 7.32 -15.17 -13.68
CA GLN A 319 8.28 -15.80 -14.58
C GLN A 319 7.87 -15.53 -16.03
N GLN A 320 8.65 -14.77 -16.76
CA GLN A 320 8.40 -14.43 -18.15
C GLN A 320 9.72 -14.17 -18.89
N THR A 321 9.71 -14.43 -20.20
CA THR A 321 10.79 -14.03 -21.09
C THR A 321 10.32 -12.90 -22.00
N PRO A 322 11.22 -12.15 -22.68
CA PRO A 322 10.82 -11.14 -23.66
C PRO A 322 10.34 -11.76 -24.99
N ASP A 323 10.23 -13.08 -25.07
CA ASP A 323 9.97 -13.76 -26.33
C ASP A 323 8.51 -13.62 -26.78
N SER A 324 8.33 -13.58 -28.09
CA SER A 324 7.03 -13.63 -28.73
C SER A 324 6.46 -15.06 -28.71
N PHE A 325 5.17 -15.19 -29.08
CA PHE A 325 4.55 -16.50 -29.23
C PHE A 325 5.08 -17.23 -30.48
N HIS A 326 5.58 -18.45 -30.27
CA HIS A 326 6.11 -19.34 -31.32
C HIS A 326 5.41 -20.71 -31.30
N GLY A 327 4.29 -20.84 -30.57
CA GLY A 327 3.50 -22.07 -30.51
C GLY A 327 2.94 -22.46 -31.89
N LYS A 328 2.69 -23.74 -32.07
CA LYS A 328 2.22 -24.31 -33.36
C LYS A 328 0.74 -24.03 -33.60
N ASP A 329 -0.05 -24.01 -32.53
CA ASP A 329 -1.51 -23.83 -32.52
C ASP A 329 -1.98 -23.24 -31.19
N ASP A 330 -3.29 -23.25 -30.92
CA ASP A 330 -3.89 -22.76 -29.68
C ASP A 330 -4.30 -23.90 -28.73
N THR A 331 -3.63 -25.05 -28.82
CA THR A 331 -3.84 -26.18 -27.90
C THR A 331 -3.24 -25.82 -26.53
N ILE A 332 -4.04 -25.92 -25.49
CA ILE A 332 -3.65 -25.65 -24.11
C ILE A 332 -3.37 -26.97 -23.40
N VAL A 333 -2.20 -27.09 -22.77
CA VAL A 333 -1.81 -28.27 -22.01
C VAL A 333 -1.47 -27.89 -20.59
N TYR A 334 -2.15 -28.50 -19.62
CA TYR A 334 -1.77 -28.52 -18.22
C TYR A 334 -1.00 -29.82 -17.97
N ASP A 335 0.20 -29.68 -17.42
CA ASP A 335 1.12 -30.80 -17.22
C ASP A 335 1.56 -30.85 -15.76
N HIS A 336 0.99 -31.78 -14.98
CA HIS A 336 1.26 -31.99 -13.55
C HIS A 336 1.20 -30.75 -12.69
N VAL A 337 0.18 -29.90 -12.91
CA VAL A 337 0.03 -28.57 -12.27
C VAL A 337 -0.45 -28.72 -10.83
N SER A 338 0.36 -28.22 -9.88
CA SER A 338 -0.05 -28.02 -8.48
C SER A 338 0.11 -26.55 -8.10
N PHE A 339 -0.84 -26.05 -7.29
CA PHE A 339 -0.86 -24.67 -6.88
C PHE A 339 -1.58 -24.47 -5.54
N GLY A 340 -1.06 -23.56 -4.70
CA GLY A 340 -1.67 -23.11 -3.46
C GLY A 340 -1.56 -21.59 -3.29
N TYR A 341 -2.56 -21.00 -2.65
CA TYR A 341 -2.52 -19.58 -2.27
C TYR A 341 -1.70 -19.39 -1.01
N THR A 342 -0.85 -18.36 -1.01
CA THR A 342 -0.03 -18.00 0.14
C THR A 342 -0.77 -16.96 0.98
N LYS A 343 -1.15 -17.32 2.22
CA LYS A 343 -1.82 -16.41 3.16
C LYS A 343 -0.90 -16.10 4.33
N THR A 344 -0.82 -14.83 4.72
CA THR A 344 -0.13 -14.43 5.95
C THR A 344 -1.14 -14.40 7.10
N GLN A 345 -0.97 -15.28 8.08
CA GLN A 345 -1.80 -15.35 9.28
C GLN A 345 -0.95 -15.03 10.53
N PRO A 346 -1.56 -14.46 11.60
CA PRO A 346 -0.86 -14.31 12.87
C PRO A 346 -0.56 -15.71 13.45
N GLY A 347 0.74 -16.00 13.63
CA GLY A 347 1.19 -17.22 14.29
C GLY A 347 0.88 -17.23 15.79
N PRO A 348 1.09 -18.38 16.46
CA PRO A 348 0.87 -18.52 17.92
C PRO A 348 1.64 -17.50 18.76
N ASP A 349 2.79 -17.04 18.26
CA ASP A 349 3.67 -16.07 18.92
C ASP A 349 3.36 -14.61 18.52
N GLY A 350 2.24 -14.37 17.82
CA GLY A 350 1.86 -13.05 17.30
C GLY A 350 2.74 -12.55 16.14
N LYS A 351 3.67 -13.38 15.63
CA LYS A 351 4.45 -13.07 14.43
C LYS A 351 3.70 -13.50 13.18
N PRO A 352 3.83 -12.77 12.07
CA PRO A 352 3.22 -13.20 10.81
C PRO A 352 3.83 -14.54 10.36
N MET A 353 2.97 -15.55 10.18
CA MET A 353 3.32 -16.85 9.63
C MET A 353 2.70 -16.98 8.26
N VAL A 354 3.51 -17.41 7.29
CA VAL A 354 3.06 -17.71 5.92
C VAL A 354 2.49 -19.13 5.92
N VAL A 355 1.22 -19.26 5.54
CA VAL A 355 0.53 -20.54 5.39
C VAL A 355 0.19 -20.72 3.91
N GLU A 356 0.58 -21.83 3.34
CA GLU A 356 0.17 -22.25 2.00
C GLU A 356 -1.14 -23.03 2.10
N ASP A 357 -2.13 -22.60 1.32
CA ASP A 357 -3.44 -23.22 1.17
C ASP A 357 -3.46 -23.89 -0.21
N GLU A 358 -3.05 -25.17 -0.27
CA GLU A 358 -2.93 -25.93 -1.51
C GLU A 358 -4.32 -26.19 -2.10
N VAL A 359 -4.57 -25.71 -3.31
CA VAL A 359 -5.88 -25.73 -3.99
C VAL A 359 -5.91 -26.68 -5.18
N LEU A 360 -4.80 -26.87 -5.87
CA LEU A 360 -4.69 -27.76 -7.03
C LEU A 360 -3.61 -28.79 -6.81
N HIS A 361 -3.94 -30.06 -7.09
CA HIS A 361 -3.09 -31.21 -6.83
C HIS A 361 -2.90 -32.04 -8.12
N ASP A 362 -1.75 -31.89 -8.78
CA ASP A 362 -1.32 -32.75 -9.90
C ASP A 362 -2.33 -32.78 -11.07
N ILE A 363 -2.80 -31.61 -11.51
CA ILE A 363 -3.77 -31.50 -12.61
C ILE A 363 -3.08 -31.65 -13.96
N SER A 364 -3.58 -32.59 -14.77
CA SER A 364 -3.09 -32.80 -16.14
C SER A 364 -4.26 -33.00 -17.11
N PHE A 365 -4.39 -32.14 -18.11
CA PHE A 365 -5.34 -32.28 -19.21
C PHE A 365 -4.93 -31.44 -20.42
N THR A 366 -5.56 -31.69 -21.56
CA THR A 366 -5.34 -30.95 -22.81
C THR A 366 -6.66 -30.40 -23.32
N ALA A 367 -6.74 -29.08 -23.51
CA ALA A 367 -7.84 -28.41 -24.24
C ALA A 367 -7.37 -28.18 -25.69
N LYS A 368 -7.97 -28.85 -26.64
CA LYS A 368 -7.55 -28.83 -28.06
C LYS A 368 -7.94 -27.54 -28.74
N ALA A 369 -7.10 -27.08 -29.67
CA ALA A 369 -7.38 -25.90 -30.48
C ALA A 369 -8.73 -26.00 -31.22
N GLY A 370 -9.49 -24.92 -31.23
CA GLY A 370 -10.81 -24.84 -31.88
C GLY A 370 -11.92 -25.63 -31.21
N GLN A 371 -11.69 -26.21 -30.01
CA GLN A 371 -12.66 -26.97 -29.25
C GLN A 371 -13.12 -26.25 -27.99
N LYS A 372 -14.32 -26.60 -27.53
CA LYS A 372 -14.90 -26.13 -26.28
C LYS A 372 -14.60 -27.10 -25.14
N THR A 373 -13.79 -26.67 -24.17
CA THR A 373 -13.50 -27.41 -22.94
C THR A 373 -14.25 -26.77 -21.76
N ALA A 374 -15.13 -27.54 -21.10
CA ALA A 374 -15.88 -27.12 -19.93
C ALA A 374 -15.19 -27.61 -18.64
N LEU A 375 -14.93 -26.72 -17.69
CA LEU A 375 -14.48 -27.04 -16.33
C LEU A 375 -15.71 -27.11 -15.43
N VAL A 376 -15.99 -28.25 -14.83
CA VAL A 376 -17.16 -28.47 -13.95
C VAL A 376 -16.72 -29.03 -12.60
N GLY A 377 -17.49 -28.79 -11.56
CA GLY A 377 -17.18 -29.23 -10.19
C GLY A 377 -17.94 -28.40 -9.15
N GLU A 378 -17.89 -28.81 -7.90
CA GLU A 378 -18.48 -28.06 -6.79
C GLU A 378 -17.82 -26.68 -6.62
N SER A 379 -18.51 -25.75 -5.94
CA SER A 379 -17.90 -24.45 -5.60
C SER A 379 -16.66 -24.68 -4.73
N GLY A 380 -15.56 -23.96 -5.02
CA GLY A 380 -14.30 -24.13 -4.31
C GLY A 380 -13.42 -25.30 -4.79
N SER A 381 -13.81 -26.08 -5.81
CA SER A 381 -13.00 -27.20 -6.33
C SER A 381 -11.72 -26.80 -7.08
N GLY A 382 -11.47 -25.49 -7.34
CA GLY A 382 -10.26 -25.01 -8.01
C GLY A 382 -10.44 -24.54 -9.47
N LYS A 383 -11.66 -24.57 -10.03
CA LYS A 383 -11.93 -24.20 -11.46
C LYS A 383 -11.44 -22.79 -11.83
N SER A 384 -11.83 -21.77 -11.06
CA SER A 384 -11.40 -20.38 -11.32
C SER A 384 -9.89 -20.20 -11.08
N THR A 385 -9.28 -21.04 -10.24
CA THR A 385 -7.82 -21.06 -10.06
C THR A 385 -7.12 -21.57 -11.33
N LEU A 386 -7.65 -22.61 -11.99
CA LEU A 386 -7.15 -23.09 -13.28
C LEU A 386 -7.22 -21.98 -14.35
N ALA A 387 -8.35 -21.27 -14.45
CA ALA A 387 -8.47 -20.15 -15.37
C ALA A 387 -7.45 -19.03 -15.05
N LYS A 388 -7.28 -18.66 -13.77
CA LYS A 388 -6.30 -17.65 -13.34
C LYS A 388 -4.86 -18.05 -13.63
N LEU A 389 -4.51 -19.32 -13.54
CA LEU A 389 -3.20 -19.83 -13.93
C LEU A 389 -2.98 -19.75 -15.45
N LEU A 390 -4.02 -20.04 -16.26
CA LEU A 390 -3.93 -19.96 -17.72
C LEU A 390 -3.68 -18.54 -18.21
N ILE A 391 -4.33 -17.55 -17.60
CA ILE A 391 -4.11 -16.15 -17.92
C ILE A 391 -2.87 -15.54 -17.21
N HIS A 392 -2.08 -16.42 -16.57
CA HIS A 392 -0.82 -16.09 -15.91
C HIS A 392 -0.95 -15.03 -14.80
N TYR A 393 -2.05 -15.10 -14.01
CA TYR A 393 -2.17 -14.29 -12.80
C TYR A 393 -1.26 -14.80 -11.68
N TYR A 394 -0.84 -16.07 -11.76
CA TYR A 394 0.08 -16.74 -10.86
C TYR A 394 0.94 -17.73 -11.65
N ASP A 395 2.13 -18.02 -11.14
CA ASP A 395 2.94 -19.14 -11.58
C ASP A 395 2.51 -20.43 -10.85
N PRO A 396 2.41 -21.59 -11.53
CA PRO A 396 2.21 -22.85 -10.86
C PRO A 396 3.43 -23.20 -9.99
N GLN A 397 3.19 -23.77 -8.80
CA GLN A 397 4.28 -24.19 -7.89
C GLN A 397 4.99 -25.45 -8.39
N LYS A 398 4.24 -26.34 -9.05
CA LYS A 398 4.77 -27.54 -9.72
C LYS A 398 4.09 -27.71 -11.07
N GLY A 399 4.77 -28.38 -11.98
CA GLY A 399 4.29 -28.62 -13.33
C GLY A 399 4.43 -27.42 -14.24
N SER A 400 3.69 -27.39 -15.34
CA SER A 400 3.70 -26.28 -16.31
C SER A 400 2.41 -26.20 -17.10
N ILE A 401 2.11 -25.01 -17.61
CA ILE A 401 1.01 -24.75 -18.54
C ILE A 401 1.64 -24.26 -19.85
N SER A 402 1.17 -24.78 -20.98
CA SER A 402 1.67 -24.38 -22.30
C SER A 402 0.54 -24.14 -23.29
N ILE A 403 0.81 -23.28 -24.29
CA ILE A 403 -0.06 -23.00 -25.43
C ILE A 403 0.73 -23.34 -26.70
N GLY A 404 0.21 -24.23 -27.53
CA GLY A 404 0.87 -24.66 -28.75
C GLY A 404 2.25 -25.28 -28.55
N GLY A 405 2.52 -25.83 -27.35
CA GLY A 405 3.79 -26.41 -26.97
C GLY A 405 4.80 -25.42 -26.34
N GLN A 406 4.49 -24.12 -26.29
CA GLN A 406 5.31 -23.12 -25.60
C GLN A 406 4.76 -22.88 -24.20
N LYS A 407 5.62 -22.95 -23.16
CA LYS A 407 5.21 -22.69 -21.77
C LYS A 407 4.85 -21.21 -21.56
N LEU A 408 3.92 -20.93 -20.64
CA LEU A 408 3.52 -19.55 -20.33
C LEU A 408 4.70 -18.70 -19.85
N CYS A 409 5.59 -19.26 -19.04
CA CYS A 409 6.79 -18.58 -18.54
C CYS A 409 7.85 -18.30 -19.63
N ASP A 410 7.76 -18.95 -20.79
CA ASP A 410 8.70 -18.77 -21.92
C ASP A 410 8.16 -17.77 -22.96
N MET A 411 7.21 -16.92 -22.59
CA MET A 411 6.70 -15.85 -23.43
C MET A 411 6.46 -14.57 -22.62
N SER A 412 6.43 -13.43 -23.33
CA SER A 412 6.10 -12.15 -22.70
C SER A 412 4.60 -12.06 -22.38
N LEU A 413 4.26 -11.28 -21.32
CA LEU A 413 2.85 -11.02 -20.99
C LEU A 413 2.08 -10.40 -22.15
N GLU A 414 2.74 -9.57 -22.98
CA GLU A 414 2.13 -8.98 -24.17
C GLU A 414 1.77 -10.05 -25.20
N ALA A 415 2.70 -10.98 -25.48
CA ALA A 415 2.46 -12.11 -26.37
C ALA A 415 1.34 -13.01 -25.85
N LEU A 416 1.35 -13.36 -24.56
CA LEU A 416 0.29 -14.15 -23.92
C LEU A 416 -1.06 -13.45 -23.99
N ASN A 417 -1.09 -12.17 -23.60
CA ASN A 417 -2.33 -11.37 -23.60
C ASN A 417 -2.89 -11.20 -25.00
N SER A 418 -2.07 -11.17 -26.05
CA SER A 418 -2.57 -11.15 -27.44
C SER A 418 -3.31 -12.44 -27.83
N ARG A 419 -3.02 -13.57 -27.16
CA ARG A 419 -3.61 -14.88 -27.47
C ARG A 419 -4.85 -15.22 -26.67
N ILE A 420 -5.09 -14.59 -25.50
CA ILE A 420 -6.18 -14.95 -24.60
C ILE A 420 -7.11 -13.75 -24.35
N SER A 421 -8.42 -13.93 -24.56
CA SER A 421 -9.46 -13.06 -24.01
C SER A 421 -10.05 -13.70 -22.77
N TYR A 422 -10.09 -12.96 -21.66
CA TYR A 422 -10.66 -13.40 -20.40
C TYR A 422 -11.88 -12.57 -20.02
N VAL A 423 -12.99 -13.23 -19.77
CA VAL A 423 -14.22 -12.61 -19.25
C VAL A 423 -14.42 -13.12 -17.83
N ALA A 424 -14.11 -12.26 -16.86
CA ALA A 424 -14.18 -12.58 -15.43
C ALA A 424 -15.64 -12.59 -14.93
N GLN A 425 -15.86 -13.18 -13.78
CA GLN A 425 -17.15 -13.17 -13.08
C GLN A 425 -17.54 -11.75 -12.66
N ASP A 426 -16.60 -11.01 -12.03
CA ASP A 426 -16.79 -9.63 -11.63
C ASP A 426 -16.32 -8.67 -12.73
N GLN A 427 -17.22 -7.80 -13.19
CA GLN A 427 -16.97 -6.89 -14.29
C GLN A 427 -16.62 -5.49 -13.79
N TYR A 428 -15.37 -5.05 -14.00
CA TYR A 428 -14.93 -3.72 -13.66
C TYR A 428 -14.96 -2.79 -14.87
N LEU A 429 -15.60 -1.62 -14.72
CA LEU A 429 -15.57 -0.55 -15.70
C LEU A 429 -14.86 0.67 -15.11
N PHE A 430 -13.97 1.27 -15.88
CA PHE A 430 -13.34 2.53 -15.51
C PHE A 430 -14.34 3.68 -15.59
N ASN A 431 -14.12 4.70 -14.76
CA ASN A 431 -14.94 5.92 -14.79
C ASN A 431 -14.58 6.79 -16.01
N THR A 432 -14.90 6.29 -17.17
CA THR A 432 -14.77 6.93 -18.49
C THR A 432 -15.98 6.58 -19.35
N SER A 433 -16.04 7.03 -20.61
CA SER A 433 -17.14 6.68 -21.50
C SER A 433 -17.22 5.18 -21.76
N LEU A 434 -18.39 4.67 -22.14
CA LEU A 434 -18.58 3.28 -22.52
C LEU A 434 -17.78 2.93 -23.77
N LEU A 435 -17.64 3.88 -24.72
CA LEU A 435 -16.77 3.76 -25.89
C LEU A 435 -15.34 3.42 -25.48
N GLU A 436 -14.75 4.22 -24.59
CA GLU A 436 -13.36 4.01 -24.12
C GLU A 436 -13.23 2.74 -23.26
N ASN A 437 -14.26 2.38 -22.51
CA ASN A 437 -14.30 1.12 -21.80
C ASN A 437 -14.25 -0.10 -22.72
N ILE A 438 -14.91 -0.05 -23.88
CA ILE A 438 -14.85 -1.13 -24.87
C ILE A 438 -13.52 -1.10 -25.60
N ARG A 439 -13.01 0.10 -25.96
CA ARG A 439 -11.71 0.30 -26.64
C ARG A 439 -10.52 -0.30 -25.89
N ILE A 440 -10.60 -0.54 -24.58
CA ILE A 440 -9.60 -1.27 -23.81
C ILE A 440 -9.27 -2.64 -24.43
N GLY A 441 -10.23 -3.28 -25.11
CA GLY A 441 -10.00 -4.55 -25.81
C GLY A 441 -8.93 -4.44 -26.91
N ARG A 442 -8.87 -3.29 -27.62
CA ARG A 442 -7.86 -2.96 -28.65
C ARG A 442 -7.72 -1.45 -28.73
N LEU A 443 -6.67 -0.90 -28.12
CA LEU A 443 -6.48 0.55 -27.94
C LEU A 443 -6.47 1.37 -29.24
N ASN A 444 -6.03 0.77 -30.35
CA ASN A 444 -5.96 1.40 -31.66
C ASN A 444 -7.24 1.21 -32.51
N ALA A 445 -8.32 0.69 -31.94
CA ALA A 445 -9.57 0.48 -32.66
C ALA A 445 -10.27 1.82 -32.98
N THR A 446 -10.85 1.91 -34.17
CA THR A 446 -11.67 3.07 -34.56
C THR A 446 -13.02 3.05 -33.81
N ASP A 447 -13.73 4.18 -33.81
CA ASP A 447 -15.07 4.27 -33.19
C ASP A 447 -16.06 3.31 -33.86
N GLU A 448 -15.94 3.12 -35.18
CA GLU A 448 -16.77 2.19 -35.93
C GLU A 448 -16.52 0.73 -35.51
N GLU A 449 -15.27 0.32 -35.30
CA GLU A 449 -14.91 -1.02 -34.82
C GLU A 449 -15.45 -1.26 -33.41
N VAL A 450 -15.36 -0.24 -32.53
CA VAL A 450 -15.91 -0.29 -31.16
C VAL A 450 -17.43 -0.42 -31.19
N LEU A 451 -18.12 0.34 -32.03
CA LEU A 451 -19.57 0.25 -32.22
C LEU A 451 -20.00 -1.11 -32.77
N GLU A 452 -19.24 -1.68 -33.71
CA GLU A 452 -19.52 -3.01 -34.23
C GLU A 452 -19.34 -4.10 -33.15
N ALA A 453 -18.31 -4.00 -32.33
CA ALA A 453 -18.12 -4.90 -31.18
C ALA A 453 -19.26 -4.76 -30.16
N ALA A 454 -19.73 -3.52 -29.91
CA ALA A 454 -20.88 -3.26 -29.04
C ALA A 454 -22.18 -3.86 -29.61
N ARG A 455 -22.39 -3.81 -30.93
CA ARG A 455 -23.53 -4.42 -31.62
C ARG A 455 -23.51 -5.94 -31.47
N LYS A 456 -22.37 -6.58 -31.75
CA LYS A 456 -22.15 -8.02 -31.60
C LYS A 456 -22.37 -8.49 -30.16
N ALA A 457 -21.99 -7.66 -29.19
CA ALA A 457 -22.22 -7.90 -27.77
C ALA A 457 -23.65 -7.55 -27.28
N GLN A 458 -24.58 -7.29 -28.17
CA GLN A 458 -26.00 -6.95 -27.85
C GLN A 458 -26.11 -5.72 -26.91
N CYS A 459 -25.24 -4.71 -27.07
CA CYS A 459 -25.26 -3.52 -26.23
C CYS A 459 -26.20 -2.42 -26.75
N MET A 460 -26.56 -2.41 -28.02
CA MET A 460 -27.25 -1.27 -28.66
C MET A 460 -28.54 -0.88 -27.98
N GLU A 461 -29.33 -1.85 -27.56
CA GLU A 461 -30.63 -1.62 -26.92
C GLU A 461 -30.54 -0.71 -25.68
N PHE A 462 -29.57 -0.92 -24.81
CA PHE A 462 -29.44 -0.07 -23.62
C PHE A 462 -28.61 1.19 -23.91
N LEU A 463 -27.65 1.13 -24.87
CA LEU A 463 -26.88 2.30 -25.26
C LEU A 463 -27.77 3.40 -25.85
N GLU A 464 -28.79 3.04 -26.67
CA GLU A 464 -29.74 3.98 -27.26
C GLU A 464 -30.65 4.65 -26.21
N LYS A 465 -30.83 4.01 -25.05
CA LYS A 465 -31.63 4.56 -23.94
C LYS A 465 -30.81 5.55 -23.05
N LEU A 466 -29.47 5.58 -23.21
CA LEU A 466 -28.64 6.46 -22.43
C LEU A 466 -28.57 7.87 -23.05
N PRO A 467 -28.48 8.95 -22.24
CA PRO A 467 -28.55 10.34 -22.73
C PRO A 467 -27.47 10.69 -23.78
N GLN A 468 -26.30 10.07 -23.73
CA GLN A 468 -25.19 10.28 -24.64
C GLN A 468 -24.80 9.00 -25.41
N GLY A 469 -25.67 7.98 -25.45
CA GLY A 469 -25.41 6.72 -26.09
C GLY A 469 -24.11 6.07 -25.60
N ILE A 470 -23.25 5.64 -26.50
CA ILE A 470 -21.96 5.00 -26.19
C ILE A 470 -20.95 5.95 -25.51
N HIS A 471 -21.14 7.27 -25.63
CA HIS A 471 -20.31 8.28 -24.96
C HIS A 471 -20.73 8.55 -23.52
N SER A 472 -21.78 7.90 -23.01
CA SER A 472 -22.19 8.00 -21.61
C SER A 472 -21.11 7.47 -20.68
N MET A 473 -20.93 8.14 -19.53
CA MET A 473 -19.97 7.72 -18.50
C MET A 473 -20.43 6.45 -17.79
N ALA A 474 -19.52 5.52 -17.55
CA ALA A 474 -19.82 4.29 -16.80
C ALA A 474 -20.05 4.52 -15.30
N GLY A 475 -19.56 5.63 -14.77
CA GLY A 475 -19.49 5.89 -13.33
C GLY A 475 -18.39 5.07 -12.64
N ASP A 476 -18.21 5.32 -11.34
CA ASP A 476 -17.21 4.62 -10.53
C ASP A 476 -17.51 3.11 -10.48
N ALA A 477 -16.58 2.27 -10.95
CA ALA A 477 -16.70 0.82 -11.09
C ALA A 477 -17.97 0.39 -11.91
N GLY A 478 -18.48 1.25 -12.79
CA GLY A 478 -19.64 0.95 -13.62
C GLY A 478 -21.00 1.03 -12.90
N LYS A 479 -21.08 1.76 -11.78
CA LYS A 479 -22.31 1.87 -10.95
C LYS A 479 -23.52 2.43 -11.70
N MET A 480 -23.31 3.09 -12.83
CA MET A 480 -24.40 3.64 -13.65
C MET A 480 -25.10 2.57 -14.51
N LEU A 481 -24.59 1.34 -14.53
CA LEU A 481 -25.08 0.24 -15.33
C LEU A 481 -25.57 -0.93 -14.46
N SER A 482 -26.56 -1.70 -14.96
CA SER A 482 -26.96 -2.97 -14.36
C SER A 482 -25.84 -4.03 -14.49
N GLY A 483 -25.92 -5.11 -13.70
CA GLY A 483 -24.95 -6.23 -13.78
C GLY A 483 -24.83 -6.81 -15.20
N GLY A 484 -25.97 -7.11 -15.83
CA GLY A 484 -26.00 -7.63 -17.20
C GLY A 484 -25.49 -6.64 -18.26
N GLN A 485 -25.69 -5.32 -18.06
CA GLN A 485 -25.13 -4.29 -18.96
C GLN A 485 -23.61 -4.23 -18.84
N ARG A 486 -23.05 -4.25 -17.60
CA ARG A 486 -21.59 -4.31 -17.39
C ARG A 486 -21.00 -5.55 -18.05
N GLN A 487 -21.67 -6.69 -17.95
CA GLN A 487 -21.20 -7.95 -18.51
C GLN A 487 -21.18 -7.90 -20.04
N ARG A 488 -22.20 -7.33 -20.69
CA ARG A 488 -22.22 -7.11 -22.16
C ARG A 488 -21.11 -6.17 -22.62
N ILE A 489 -20.78 -5.11 -21.87
CA ILE A 489 -19.60 -4.27 -22.16
C ILE A 489 -18.30 -5.08 -22.07
N SER A 490 -18.18 -5.99 -21.10
CA SER A 490 -17.01 -6.87 -20.99
C SER A 490 -16.91 -7.87 -22.15
N LEU A 491 -18.04 -8.41 -22.60
CA LEU A 491 -18.11 -9.22 -23.82
C LEU A 491 -17.71 -8.41 -25.06
N ALA A 492 -18.16 -7.15 -25.18
CA ALA A 492 -17.73 -6.25 -26.25
C ALA A 492 -16.22 -6.01 -26.27
N ARG A 493 -15.57 -5.86 -25.09
CA ARG A 493 -14.10 -5.82 -24.97
C ARG A 493 -13.45 -7.08 -25.55
N ALA A 494 -13.97 -8.26 -25.17
CA ALA A 494 -13.43 -9.52 -25.61
C ALA A 494 -13.62 -9.76 -27.12
N ILE A 495 -14.78 -9.35 -27.67
CA ILE A 495 -15.05 -9.39 -29.12
C ILE A 495 -14.12 -8.46 -29.89
N LEU A 496 -13.93 -7.22 -29.41
CA LEU A 496 -13.03 -6.24 -30.03
C LEU A 496 -11.58 -6.69 -30.02
N LYS A 497 -11.16 -7.37 -28.94
CA LYS A 497 -9.81 -7.93 -28.80
C LYS A 497 -9.53 -9.03 -29.82
N ASP A 498 -10.52 -9.85 -30.13
CA ASP A 498 -10.49 -10.92 -31.13
C ASP A 498 -9.37 -11.95 -30.94
N ALA A 499 -9.08 -12.32 -29.70
CA ALA A 499 -8.06 -13.31 -29.38
C ALA A 499 -8.51 -14.73 -29.75
N PRO A 500 -7.59 -15.63 -30.16
CA PRO A 500 -7.92 -17.00 -30.60
C PRO A 500 -8.33 -17.94 -29.45
N ILE A 501 -7.96 -17.62 -28.21
CA ILE A 501 -8.35 -18.37 -27.00
C ILE A 501 -9.30 -17.48 -26.19
N VAL A 502 -10.44 -18.04 -25.79
CA VAL A 502 -11.42 -17.38 -24.93
C VAL A 502 -11.56 -18.16 -23.63
N VAL A 503 -11.44 -17.45 -22.50
CA VAL A 503 -11.68 -18.02 -21.17
C VAL A 503 -12.86 -17.30 -20.56
N LEU A 504 -13.93 -18.04 -20.22
CA LEU A 504 -15.15 -17.53 -19.60
C LEU A 504 -15.28 -18.06 -18.17
N ASP A 505 -15.29 -17.17 -17.19
CA ASP A 505 -15.51 -17.50 -15.78
C ASP A 505 -16.92 -17.06 -15.36
N GLU A 506 -17.86 -18.01 -15.30
CA GLU A 506 -19.27 -17.80 -14.90
C GLU A 506 -20.00 -16.63 -15.65
N ALA A 507 -19.73 -16.48 -16.93
CA ALA A 507 -20.19 -15.33 -17.73
C ALA A 507 -21.72 -15.12 -17.79
N THR A 508 -22.56 -15.99 -17.21
CA THR A 508 -24.04 -15.89 -17.25
C THR A 508 -24.70 -15.98 -15.87
N ALA A 509 -23.94 -15.84 -14.77
CA ALA A 509 -24.43 -16.14 -13.42
C ALA A 509 -25.52 -15.17 -12.88
N TYR A 510 -25.60 -13.95 -13.40
CA TYR A 510 -26.44 -12.87 -12.85
C TYR A 510 -27.44 -12.27 -13.86
N ALA A 511 -27.77 -12.99 -14.95
CA ALA A 511 -28.69 -12.48 -15.94
C ALA A 511 -30.14 -12.94 -15.62
N ASP A 512 -31.07 -12.00 -15.67
CA ASP A 512 -32.51 -12.29 -15.81
C ASP A 512 -32.76 -12.98 -17.16
N PRO A 513 -33.87 -13.72 -17.33
CA PRO A 513 -34.12 -14.52 -18.54
C PRO A 513 -34.01 -13.76 -19.85
N GLU A 514 -34.42 -12.48 -19.89
CA GLU A 514 -34.37 -11.66 -21.11
C GLU A 514 -32.91 -11.25 -21.46
N ASN A 515 -32.11 -10.95 -20.45
CA ASN A 515 -30.67 -10.65 -20.64
C ASN A 515 -29.86 -11.93 -20.92
N GLU A 516 -30.29 -13.09 -20.45
CA GLU A 516 -29.66 -14.37 -20.68
C GLU A 516 -29.57 -14.72 -22.18
N GLU A 517 -30.68 -14.62 -22.91
CA GLU A 517 -30.71 -14.88 -24.38
C GLU A 517 -29.75 -13.95 -25.13
N LYS A 518 -29.72 -12.65 -24.77
CA LYS A 518 -28.80 -11.67 -25.38
C LYS A 518 -27.35 -11.96 -25.06
N MET A 519 -27.06 -12.42 -23.85
CA MET A 519 -25.72 -12.81 -23.46
C MET A 519 -25.27 -14.09 -24.16
N GLU A 520 -26.13 -15.09 -24.30
CA GLU A 520 -25.81 -16.30 -25.04
C GLU A 520 -25.52 -15.99 -26.51
N ALA A 521 -26.29 -15.10 -27.15
CA ALA A 521 -26.02 -14.62 -28.51
C ALA A 521 -24.67 -13.92 -28.63
N ALA A 522 -24.32 -13.06 -27.65
CA ALA A 522 -23.03 -12.37 -27.60
C ALA A 522 -21.86 -13.34 -27.37
N ILE A 523 -22.06 -14.34 -26.50
CA ILE A 523 -21.06 -15.41 -26.26
C ILE A 523 -20.88 -16.26 -27.51
N ALA A 524 -21.95 -16.64 -28.21
CA ALA A 524 -21.87 -17.43 -29.43
C ALA A 524 -21.06 -16.71 -30.52
N GLU A 525 -21.22 -15.39 -30.65
CA GLU A 525 -20.41 -14.58 -31.59
C GLU A 525 -18.93 -14.51 -31.13
N LEU A 526 -18.69 -14.35 -29.82
CA LEU A 526 -17.34 -14.27 -29.27
C LEU A 526 -16.52 -15.55 -29.51
N VAL A 527 -17.14 -16.74 -29.36
CA VAL A 527 -16.43 -18.03 -29.34
C VAL A 527 -16.34 -18.69 -30.73
N LYS A 528 -16.92 -18.07 -31.75
CA LYS A 528 -16.91 -18.62 -33.10
C LYS A 528 -15.49 -18.85 -33.59
N ASP A 529 -15.21 -20.09 -34.05
CA ASP A 529 -13.91 -20.54 -34.57
C ASP A 529 -12.73 -20.36 -33.63
N LYS A 530 -12.97 -20.35 -32.28
CA LYS A 530 -11.95 -20.14 -31.25
C LYS A 530 -11.82 -21.33 -30.31
N THR A 531 -10.68 -21.40 -29.62
CA THR A 531 -10.49 -22.32 -28.50
C THR A 531 -11.18 -21.76 -27.27
N LEU A 532 -12.13 -22.49 -26.68
CA LEU A 532 -12.90 -22.02 -25.54
C LEU A 532 -12.62 -22.86 -24.30
N VAL A 533 -12.27 -22.19 -23.21
CA VAL A 533 -12.28 -22.76 -21.85
C VAL A 533 -13.37 -22.06 -21.06
N VAL A 534 -14.38 -22.81 -20.62
CA VAL A 534 -15.52 -22.24 -19.89
C VAL A 534 -15.67 -22.91 -18.52
N ILE A 535 -15.76 -22.09 -17.47
CA ILE A 535 -16.20 -22.55 -16.15
C ILE A 535 -17.73 -22.54 -16.17
N ALA A 536 -18.32 -23.74 -16.23
CA ALA A 536 -19.73 -23.91 -16.49
C ALA A 536 -20.50 -24.33 -15.23
N HIS A 537 -21.56 -23.58 -14.94
CA HIS A 537 -22.58 -23.94 -13.94
C HIS A 537 -23.94 -24.27 -14.57
N LYS A 538 -24.12 -23.96 -15.87
CA LYS A 538 -25.39 -24.16 -16.58
C LYS A 538 -25.32 -25.37 -17.51
N LEU A 539 -26.40 -26.15 -17.52
CA LEU A 539 -26.55 -27.38 -18.33
C LEU A 539 -26.27 -27.20 -19.83
N PRO A 540 -26.81 -26.15 -20.54
CA PRO A 540 -26.55 -26.01 -21.97
C PRO A 540 -25.07 -25.85 -22.32
N ALA A 541 -24.34 -25.09 -21.50
CA ALA A 541 -22.91 -24.88 -21.72
C ALA A 541 -22.09 -26.18 -21.53
N ILE A 542 -22.52 -27.07 -20.64
CA ILE A 542 -21.88 -28.36 -20.38
C ILE A 542 -22.20 -29.36 -21.50
N MET A 543 -23.48 -29.47 -21.92
CA MET A 543 -23.91 -30.45 -22.92
C MET A 543 -23.26 -30.26 -24.29
N THR A 544 -22.96 -29.03 -24.67
CA THR A 544 -22.39 -28.67 -25.97
C THR A 544 -20.86 -28.66 -25.98
N ALA A 545 -20.21 -29.03 -24.88
CA ALA A 545 -18.74 -29.07 -24.79
C ALA A 545 -18.17 -30.31 -25.51
N ASP A 546 -17.08 -30.10 -26.25
CA ASP A 546 -16.33 -31.18 -26.88
C ASP A 546 -15.61 -32.06 -25.85
N GLN A 547 -15.20 -31.41 -24.74
CA GLN A 547 -14.60 -32.04 -23.59
C GLN A 547 -15.09 -31.40 -22.30
N ILE A 548 -15.37 -32.21 -21.30
CA ILE A 548 -15.72 -31.79 -19.94
C ILE A 548 -14.64 -32.31 -19.01
N CYS A 549 -14.04 -31.43 -18.22
CA CYS A 549 -13.07 -31.74 -17.17
C CYS A 549 -13.75 -31.62 -15.81
N VAL A 550 -13.90 -32.71 -15.09
CA VAL A 550 -14.52 -32.76 -13.76
C VAL A 550 -13.44 -32.57 -12.71
N VAL A 551 -13.55 -31.44 -11.98
CA VAL A 551 -12.59 -31.07 -10.93
C VAL A 551 -13.27 -31.21 -9.57
N ASP A 552 -12.68 -32.02 -8.70
CA ASP A 552 -13.15 -32.19 -7.32
C ASP A 552 -11.98 -32.14 -6.35
N HIS A 553 -12.14 -31.37 -5.27
CA HIS A 553 -11.11 -31.14 -4.25
C HIS A 553 -9.70 -30.89 -4.82
N GLY A 554 -9.61 -30.04 -5.83
CA GLY A 554 -8.34 -29.68 -6.46
C GLY A 554 -7.72 -30.74 -7.38
N LYS A 555 -8.44 -31.84 -7.69
CA LYS A 555 -7.97 -32.91 -8.57
C LYS A 555 -8.85 -33.04 -9.80
N LEU A 556 -8.26 -33.41 -10.93
CA LEU A 556 -9.00 -33.83 -12.11
C LEU A 556 -9.48 -35.29 -11.91
N VAL A 557 -10.77 -35.45 -11.68
CA VAL A 557 -11.37 -36.79 -11.44
C VAL A 557 -11.64 -37.52 -12.74
N ALA A 558 -12.18 -36.82 -13.75
CA ALA A 558 -12.48 -37.37 -15.04
C ALA A 558 -12.43 -36.31 -16.14
N ALA A 559 -12.15 -36.71 -17.37
CA ALA A 559 -12.26 -35.87 -18.56
C ALA A 559 -12.88 -36.70 -19.71
N GLY A 560 -13.90 -36.14 -20.39
CA GLY A 560 -14.59 -36.82 -21.48
C GLY A 560 -15.79 -36.05 -22.01
N LYS A 561 -16.61 -36.68 -22.85
CA LYS A 561 -17.87 -36.09 -23.33
C LYS A 561 -18.99 -36.31 -22.31
N HIS A 562 -20.05 -35.53 -22.41
CA HIS A 562 -21.24 -35.62 -21.55
C HIS A 562 -21.79 -37.06 -21.49
N GLN A 563 -21.94 -37.73 -22.66
CA GLN A 563 -22.51 -39.07 -22.76
C GLN A 563 -21.68 -40.12 -22.02
N ASP A 564 -20.37 -39.98 -22.00
CA ASP A 564 -19.46 -40.90 -21.32
C ASP A 564 -19.45 -40.66 -19.81
N LEU A 565 -19.32 -39.37 -19.40
CA LEU A 565 -19.21 -39.00 -18.00
C LEU A 565 -20.48 -39.29 -17.19
N ILE A 566 -21.66 -39.11 -17.80
CA ILE A 566 -22.94 -39.43 -17.16
C ILE A 566 -23.06 -40.93 -16.83
N GLN A 567 -22.33 -41.82 -17.53
CA GLN A 567 -22.37 -43.23 -17.29
C GLN A 567 -21.32 -43.70 -16.27
N PHE A 568 -20.11 -43.10 -16.27
CA PHE A 568 -18.95 -43.65 -15.56
C PHE A 568 -18.39 -42.76 -14.43
N CYS A 569 -18.82 -41.49 -14.29
CA CYS A 569 -18.29 -40.58 -13.28
C CYS A 569 -19.37 -40.22 -12.23
N PRO A 570 -19.30 -40.74 -11.01
CA PRO A 570 -20.27 -40.47 -9.95
C PRO A 570 -20.32 -38.98 -9.56
N GLU A 571 -19.16 -38.32 -9.53
CA GLU A 571 -19.06 -36.89 -9.21
C GLU A 571 -19.78 -36.04 -10.26
N TYR A 572 -19.64 -36.41 -11.55
CA TYR A 572 -20.37 -35.72 -12.62
C TYR A 572 -21.88 -35.99 -12.56
N GLN A 573 -22.30 -37.21 -12.27
CA GLN A 573 -23.73 -37.60 -12.11
C GLN A 573 -24.39 -36.77 -11.00
N LYS A 574 -23.69 -36.58 -9.86
CA LYS A 574 -24.16 -35.78 -8.73
C LYS A 574 -24.35 -34.31 -9.14
N LEU A 575 -23.36 -33.71 -9.83
CA LEU A 575 -23.43 -32.34 -10.33
C LEU A 575 -24.55 -32.16 -11.36
N TRP A 576 -24.69 -33.13 -12.27
CA TRP A 576 -25.71 -33.12 -13.28
C TRP A 576 -27.13 -33.17 -12.69
N LYS A 577 -27.37 -34.07 -11.73
CA LYS A 577 -28.63 -34.17 -11.02
C LYS A 577 -28.99 -32.89 -10.28
N ALA A 578 -28.02 -32.32 -9.55
CA ALA A 578 -28.24 -31.04 -8.86
C ALA A 578 -28.58 -29.88 -9.80
N ALA A 579 -28.00 -29.86 -11.00
CA ALA A 579 -28.28 -28.87 -12.00
C ALA A 579 -29.64 -29.08 -12.66
N GLN A 580 -30.11 -30.33 -12.85
CA GLN A 580 -31.46 -30.66 -13.33
C GLN A 580 -32.52 -30.26 -12.29
N ASP A 581 -32.35 -30.64 -11.03
CA ASP A 581 -33.26 -30.32 -9.94
C ASP A 581 -33.47 -28.79 -9.83
N SER A 582 -32.37 -28.01 -9.99
CA SER A 582 -32.41 -26.54 -10.00
C SER A 582 -33.18 -25.97 -11.21
N ALA A 583 -33.04 -26.57 -12.40
CA ALA A 583 -33.75 -26.14 -13.59
C ALA A 583 -35.25 -26.45 -13.52
N GLU A 584 -35.64 -27.60 -12.98
CA GLU A 584 -37.03 -27.98 -12.78
C GLU A 584 -37.74 -27.10 -11.74
N TRP A 585 -37.02 -26.72 -10.67
CA TRP A 585 -37.56 -25.80 -9.64
C TRP A 585 -37.89 -24.41 -10.22
N ASN A 586 -37.04 -23.90 -11.09
CA ASN A 586 -37.27 -22.62 -11.77
C ASN A 586 -38.46 -22.66 -12.72
N ILE A 587 -38.77 -23.81 -13.32
CA ILE A 587 -39.95 -23.99 -14.20
C ILE A 587 -41.24 -24.06 -13.38
N HIS A 588 -41.23 -24.68 -12.21
CA HIS A 588 -42.41 -24.77 -11.33
C HIS A 588 -42.74 -23.41 -10.69
N THR A 589 -41.78 -22.65 -10.24
CA THR A 589 -42.00 -21.30 -9.67
C THR A 589 -42.50 -20.31 -10.73
N ALA A 590 -42.08 -20.44 -11.98
CA ALA A 590 -42.59 -19.60 -13.08
C ALA A 590 -44.04 -19.95 -13.50
N LYS A 591 -44.54 -21.17 -13.22
CA LYS A 591 -45.93 -21.58 -13.49
C LYS A 591 -46.89 -21.25 -12.36
N GLU A 592 -46.43 -21.08 -11.12
CA GLU A 592 -47.26 -20.72 -9.97
C GLU A 592 -47.39 -19.18 -9.78
N GLY A 593 -46.62 -18.38 -10.53
CA GLY A 593 -46.64 -16.92 -10.50
C GLY A 593 -47.42 -16.23 -11.61
N ASN A 594 -48.25 -16.97 -12.40
CA ASN A 594 -49.15 -16.41 -13.39
C ASN A 594 -50.63 -16.56 -12.96
#